data_81868668a8bd1a9211fcca13e3900232
#
_entry.id   81868668a8bd1a9211fcca13e3900232
#
_cell.length_a   1.000
_cell.length_b   1.000
_cell.length_c   1.000
_cell.angle_alpha   90.00
_cell.angle_beta   90.00
_cell.angle_gamma   90.00
#
_symmetry.space_group_name_H-M   'P 1'
#
loop_
_entity.id
_entity.type
_entity.pdbx_description
1 polymer ?
#
loop_
_entity_poly.entity_id
_entity_poly.type
_entity_poly.pdbx_seq_one_letter_code
_entity_poly.pdbx_strand_id
1 'polypeptide(L)'
;LYLDKIVQSHRDVASRDQRNLDDLVGQACALSSTRGFAEQLVQGSRENLCVIAEIKRKSPSKGVLHANLDAAHIASLYEQGGASCLSVLTDEHFFGGSVEDLQIARASTSLPVIRKDFTVSEFDVVDARLMGADCVLLIAAALSDDELSRFHDLAVHIDLEVLVETHDEHELERALNVGANIVGVNQRDLITFEVDHARAERMASLIPPTVVRVAESGVRNADDARRLRDAGYDAVLVGESIVTSSDPVAAVRDLKVA
;
A
#
# COMPACT_ATOMS: atom_id res chain seq x y z
N LEU A 1 -1.22 11.24 19.62
CA LEU A 1 -1.98 10.14 19.00
C LEU A 1 -0.99 9.07 18.51
N TYR A 2 -1.47 7.87 18.14
CA TYR A 2 -0.55 6.78 17.77
C TYR A 2 0.15 7.07 16.43
N LEU A 3 -0.59 7.54 15.43
CA LEU A 3 -0.05 7.97 14.14
C LEU A 3 1.05 9.02 14.34
N ASP A 4 0.80 10.06 15.15
CA ASP A 4 1.77 11.14 15.36
C ASP A 4 3.11 10.62 15.91
N LYS A 5 3.05 9.61 16.81
CA LYS A 5 4.27 8.99 17.35
C LYS A 5 5.08 8.26 16.29
N ILE A 6 4.40 7.53 15.40
CA ILE A 6 5.06 6.83 14.30
C ILE A 6 5.67 7.83 13.33
N VAL A 7 4.87 8.79 12.86
CA VAL A 7 5.31 9.84 11.94
C VAL A 7 6.50 10.62 12.53
N GLN A 8 6.43 11.02 13.81
CA GLN A 8 7.53 11.72 14.46
C GLN A 8 8.80 10.86 14.53
N SER A 9 8.67 9.55 14.83
CA SER A 9 9.82 8.64 14.84
C SER A 9 10.50 8.56 13.48
N HIS A 10 9.72 8.47 12.40
CA HIS A 10 10.25 8.46 11.02
C HIS A 10 10.88 9.81 10.66
N ARG A 11 10.24 10.93 11.01
CA ARG A 11 10.81 12.28 10.79
C ARG A 11 12.13 12.48 11.55
N ASP A 12 12.25 11.97 12.78
CA ASP A 12 13.49 12.04 13.56
C ASP A 12 14.64 11.26 12.90
N VAL A 13 14.33 10.14 12.24
CA VAL A 13 15.30 9.37 11.44
C VAL A 13 15.65 10.13 10.17
N ALA A 14 14.66 10.58 9.40
CA ALA A 14 14.84 11.29 8.14
C ALA A 14 15.66 12.59 8.33
N SER A 15 15.48 13.32 9.44
CA SER A 15 16.22 14.55 9.75
C SER A 15 17.74 14.37 9.92
N ARG A 16 18.19 13.14 10.13
CA ARG A 16 19.61 12.78 10.30
C ARG A 16 20.25 12.28 9.03
N ASP A 17 19.49 12.13 7.96
CA ASP A 17 20.00 11.68 6.68
C ASP A 17 20.91 12.76 6.07
N GLN A 18 22.14 12.38 5.75
CA GLN A 18 23.16 13.25 5.18
C GLN A 18 23.58 12.82 3.78
N ARG A 19 22.87 11.84 3.21
CA ARG A 19 23.12 11.40 1.84
C ARG A 19 22.82 12.53 0.84
N ASN A 20 23.42 12.47 -0.33
CA ASN A 20 23.11 13.43 -1.41
C ASN A 20 21.83 12.94 -2.13
N LEU A 21 20.76 13.72 -2.04
CA LEU A 21 19.48 13.36 -2.67
C LEU A 21 19.59 13.29 -4.20
N ASP A 22 20.30 14.24 -4.84
CA ASP A 22 20.44 14.26 -6.30
C ASP A 22 21.18 13.03 -6.82
N ASP A 23 22.19 12.55 -6.11
CA ASP A 23 22.90 11.32 -6.45
C ASP A 23 21.98 10.09 -6.36
N LEU A 24 21.14 10.02 -5.32
CA LEU A 24 20.18 8.93 -5.14
C LEU A 24 19.06 8.97 -6.20
N VAL A 25 18.56 10.16 -6.54
CA VAL A 25 17.58 10.35 -7.63
C VAL A 25 18.20 9.89 -8.94
N GLY A 26 19.46 10.25 -9.23
CA GLY A 26 20.16 9.78 -10.41
C GLY A 26 20.29 8.26 -10.49
N GLN A 27 20.55 7.60 -9.34
CA GLN A 27 20.58 6.13 -9.26
C GLN A 27 19.17 5.54 -9.49
N ALA A 28 18.13 6.11 -8.90
CA ALA A 28 16.75 5.65 -9.06
C ALA A 28 16.27 5.76 -10.50
N CYS A 29 16.57 6.89 -11.19
CA CYS A 29 16.26 7.09 -12.60
C CYS A 29 17.01 6.11 -13.55
N ALA A 30 18.15 5.59 -13.12
CA ALA A 30 18.94 4.63 -13.91
C ALA A 30 18.42 3.18 -13.82
N LEU A 31 17.47 2.89 -12.92
CA LEU A 31 16.88 1.57 -12.81
C LEU A 31 15.96 1.26 -14.00
N SER A 32 15.78 -0.03 -14.30
CA SER A 32 14.75 -0.48 -15.25
C SER A 32 13.37 -0.10 -14.76
N SER A 33 12.40 0.06 -15.68
CA SER A 33 11.00 0.40 -15.34
C SER A 33 10.39 -0.55 -14.31
N THR A 34 9.45 0.00 -13.55
CA THR A 34 8.63 -0.75 -12.59
C THR A 34 7.77 -1.82 -13.27
N ARG A 35 7.16 -2.69 -12.49
CA ARG A 35 6.29 -3.77 -12.99
C ARG A 35 4.87 -3.31 -13.32
N GLY A 36 4.57 -2.00 -13.25
CA GLY A 36 3.26 -1.43 -13.59
C GLY A 36 2.17 -1.81 -12.57
N PHE A 37 2.24 -1.26 -11.37
CA PHE A 37 1.32 -1.54 -10.27
C PHE A 37 -0.12 -1.11 -10.62
N ALA A 38 -0.31 0.12 -11.14
CA ALA A 38 -1.60 0.63 -11.57
C ALA A 38 -2.15 -0.15 -12.76
N GLU A 39 -1.30 -0.43 -13.76
CA GLU A 39 -1.69 -1.19 -14.95
C GLU A 39 -2.23 -2.57 -14.58
N GLN A 40 -1.56 -3.27 -13.67
CA GLN A 40 -1.99 -4.59 -13.17
C GLN A 40 -3.37 -4.51 -12.51
N LEU A 41 -3.65 -3.47 -11.73
CA LEU A 41 -4.96 -3.26 -11.10
C LEU A 41 -6.04 -2.92 -12.13
N VAL A 42 -5.75 -2.03 -13.09
CA VAL A 42 -6.69 -1.64 -14.15
C VAL A 42 -7.07 -2.84 -15.03
N GLN A 43 -6.09 -3.68 -15.38
CA GLN A 43 -6.37 -4.85 -16.20
C GLN A 43 -7.17 -5.92 -15.44
N GLY A 44 -6.76 -6.22 -14.20
CA GLY A 44 -7.40 -7.24 -13.38
C GLY A 44 -8.83 -6.87 -12.96
N SER A 45 -9.10 -5.59 -12.69
CA SER A 45 -10.42 -5.12 -12.23
C SER A 45 -11.52 -5.20 -13.29
N ARG A 46 -11.17 -5.43 -14.56
CA ARG A 46 -12.16 -5.64 -15.63
C ARG A 46 -12.96 -6.93 -15.45
N GLU A 47 -12.37 -7.93 -14.83
CA GLU A 47 -12.99 -9.25 -14.63
C GLU A 47 -13.41 -9.46 -13.18
N ASN A 48 -12.52 -9.18 -12.24
CA ASN A 48 -12.73 -9.45 -10.83
C ASN A 48 -12.16 -8.33 -9.96
N LEU A 49 -12.62 -8.22 -8.72
CA LEU A 49 -11.97 -7.37 -7.72
C LEU A 49 -10.51 -7.81 -7.54
N CYS A 50 -9.58 -6.90 -7.71
CA CYS A 50 -8.15 -7.15 -7.51
C CYS A 50 -7.82 -7.29 -6.03
N VAL A 51 -6.83 -8.12 -5.71
CA VAL A 51 -6.32 -8.28 -4.35
C VAL A 51 -4.88 -7.82 -4.29
N ILE A 52 -4.62 -6.78 -3.49
CA ILE A 52 -3.27 -6.38 -3.06
C ILE A 52 -3.03 -7.12 -1.75
N ALA A 53 -2.22 -8.19 -1.82
CA ALA A 53 -2.01 -9.10 -0.70
C ALA A 53 -0.87 -8.61 0.19
N GLU A 54 -1.15 -8.34 1.48
CA GLU A 54 -0.20 -7.72 2.39
C GLU A 54 0.60 -8.74 3.19
N ILE A 55 1.92 -8.59 3.17
CA ILE A 55 2.90 -9.34 3.97
C ILE A 55 3.20 -8.53 5.23
N LYS A 56 2.75 -9.04 6.39
CA LYS A 56 2.82 -8.33 7.66
C LYS A 56 2.95 -9.28 8.84
N ARG A 57 3.98 -9.11 9.68
CA ARG A 57 4.23 -9.95 10.88
C ARG A 57 3.43 -9.52 12.08
N LYS A 58 3.23 -8.23 12.28
CA LYS A 58 2.47 -7.68 13.41
C LYS A 58 1.70 -6.42 13.02
N SER A 59 0.74 -6.04 13.81
CA SER A 59 0.05 -4.76 13.68
C SER A 59 -0.15 -4.11 15.05
N PRO A 60 -0.24 -2.76 15.10
CA PRO A 60 -0.51 -2.05 16.36
C PRO A 60 -1.82 -2.48 17.04
N SER A 61 -2.84 -2.79 16.24
CA SER A 61 -4.18 -3.14 16.76
C SER A 61 -4.33 -4.59 17.25
N LYS A 62 -3.49 -5.53 16.76
CA LYS A 62 -3.63 -6.98 17.01
C LYS A 62 -2.37 -7.62 17.59
N GLY A 63 -1.26 -6.89 17.64
CA GLY A 63 0.02 -7.48 18.03
C GLY A 63 0.59 -8.41 16.95
N VAL A 64 1.23 -9.50 17.36
CA VAL A 64 1.85 -10.48 16.44
C VAL A 64 0.77 -11.27 15.71
N LEU A 65 0.84 -11.27 14.38
CA LEU A 65 -0.03 -12.03 13.47
C LEU A 65 0.66 -13.32 13.00
N HIS A 66 1.93 -13.22 12.58
CA HIS A 66 2.70 -14.35 12.07
C HIS A 66 4.20 -14.16 12.39
N ALA A 67 4.66 -14.62 13.57
CA ALA A 67 6.01 -14.36 14.08
C ALA A 67 7.13 -14.90 13.16
N ASN A 68 6.93 -16.09 12.59
CA ASN A 68 7.92 -16.79 11.76
C ASN A 68 7.56 -16.71 10.27
N LEU A 69 7.01 -15.58 9.81
CA LEU A 69 6.64 -15.38 8.42
C LEU A 69 7.88 -15.47 7.52
N ASP A 70 7.82 -16.34 6.52
CA ASP A 70 8.76 -16.42 5.40
C ASP A 70 8.19 -15.63 4.22
N ALA A 71 8.84 -14.52 3.88
CA ALA A 71 8.38 -13.59 2.85
C ALA A 71 8.35 -14.23 1.44
N ALA A 72 9.30 -15.12 1.12
CA ALA A 72 9.32 -15.82 -0.16
C ALA A 72 8.15 -16.79 -0.28
N HIS A 73 7.95 -17.59 0.77
CA HIS A 73 6.90 -18.60 0.79
C HIS A 73 5.50 -17.96 0.71
N ILE A 74 5.23 -16.96 1.55
CA ILE A 74 3.91 -16.32 1.58
C ILE A 74 3.62 -15.53 0.29
N ALA A 75 4.62 -14.86 -0.31
CA ALA A 75 4.48 -14.19 -1.58
C ALA A 75 4.08 -15.16 -2.70
N SER A 76 4.73 -16.33 -2.76
CA SER A 76 4.39 -17.39 -3.72
C SER A 76 2.99 -17.95 -3.51
N LEU A 77 2.54 -18.13 -2.27
CA LEU A 77 1.16 -18.56 -1.97
C LEU A 77 0.14 -17.50 -2.41
N TYR A 78 0.43 -16.21 -2.19
CA TYR A 78 -0.44 -15.13 -2.63
C TYR A 78 -0.54 -15.06 -4.16
N GLU A 79 0.57 -15.22 -4.89
CA GLU A 79 0.55 -15.30 -6.36
C GLU A 79 -0.25 -16.52 -6.85
N GLN A 80 -0.09 -17.70 -6.22
CA GLN A 80 -0.89 -18.90 -6.52
C GLN A 80 -2.38 -18.68 -6.24
N GLY A 81 -2.73 -17.91 -5.22
CA GLY A 81 -4.12 -17.49 -4.93
C GLY A 81 -4.68 -16.51 -5.95
N GLY A 82 -3.84 -15.95 -6.80
CA GLY A 82 -4.20 -14.98 -7.83
C GLY A 82 -4.21 -13.53 -7.33
N ALA A 83 -3.41 -13.19 -6.32
CA ALA A 83 -3.18 -11.79 -5.96
C ALA A 83 -2.75 -10.99 -7.20
N SER A 84 -3.16 -9.74 -7.29
CA SER A 84 -2.79 -8.84 -8.39
C SER A 84 -1.47 -8.12 -8.10
N CYS A 85 -1.26 -7.73 -6.84
CA CYS A 85 -0.07 -7.04 -6.36
C CYS A 85 0.26 -7.51 -4.94
N LEU A 86 1.47 -7.21 -4.47
CA LEU A 86 1.89 -7.40 -3.08
C LEU A 86 2.01 -6.05 -2.37
N SER A 87 1.67 -6.04 -1.08
CA SER A 87 1.98 -4.95 -0.14
C SER A 87 2.94 -5.49 0.91
N VAL A 88 4.12 -4.87 1.07
CA VAL A 88 5.11 -5.37 2.01
C VAL A 88 5.46 -4.30 3.03
N LEU A 89 5.22 -4.62 4.32
CA LEU A 89 5.60 -3.74 5.43
C LEU A 89 7.12 -3.71 5.53
N THR A 90 7.70 -2.50 5.57
CA THR A 90 9.13 -2.30 5.75
C THR A 90 9.48 -1.65 7.09
N ASP A 91 8.49 -1.11 7.82
CA ASP A 91 8.69 -0.62 9.19
C ASP A 91 8.99 -1.79 10.14
N GLU A 92 10.19 -1.75 10.76
CA GLU A 92 10.66 -2.77 11.69
C GLU A 92 10.02 -2.59 13.07
N HIS A 93 10.01 -1.36 13.56
CA HIS A 93 9.67 -1.07 14.95
C HIS A 93 8.19 -1.35 15.28
N PHE A 94 7.29 -0.85 14.46
CA PHE A 94 5.83 -0.94 14.71
C PHE A 94 5.18 -2.16 14.06
N PHE A 95 5.68 -2.59 12.88
CA PHE A 95 5.05 -3.65 12.09
C PHE A 95 5.90 -4.92 11.94
N GLY A 96 7.16 -4.89 12.37
CA GLY A 96 8.07 -6.03 12.28
C GLY A 96 8.42 -6.41 10.84
N GLY A 97 8.31 -5.44 9.93
CA GLY A 97 8.72 -5.58 8.53
C GLY A 97 10.21 -5.32 8.34
N SER A 98 10.67 -5.46 7.11
CA SER A 98 12.04 -5.11 6.73
C SER A 98 12.16 -4.85 5.24
N VAL A 99 13.20 -4.13 4.84
CA VAL A 99 13.58 -3.96 3.42
C VAL A 99 13.88 -5.32 2.79
N GLU A 100 14.52 -6.22 3.53
CA GLU A 100 14.82 -7.57 3.08
C GLU A 100 13.55 -8.36 2.72
N ASP A 101 12.48 -8.25 3.51
CA ASP A 101 11.19 -8.87 3.20
C ASP A 101 10.63 -8.40 1.84
N LEU A 102 10.72 -7.09 1.56
CA LEU A 102 10.27 -6.55 0.29
C LEU A 102 11.09 -7.11 -0.88
N GLN A 103 12.41 -7.13 -0.75
CA GLN A 103 13.32 -7.64 -1.78
C GLN A 103 13.11 -9.13 -2.03
N ILE A 104 12.97 -9.93 -0.97
CA ILE A 104 12.70 -11.37 -1.04
C ILE A 104 11.33 -11.63 -1.68
N ALA A 105 10.27 -10.97 -1.22
CA ALA A 105 8.94 -11.12 -1.78
C ALA A 105 8.92 -10.78 -3.28
N ARG A 106 9.53 -9.65 -3.66
CA ARG A 106 9.62 -9.23 -5.07
C ARG A 106 10.41 -10.23 -5.94
N ALA A 107 11.50 -10.81 -5.40
CA ALA A 107 12.31 -11.80 -6.12
C ALA A 107 11.58 -13.14 -6.31
N SER A 108 10.61 -13.45 -5.44
CA SER A 108 9.91 -14.74 -5.41
C SER A 108 8.66 -14.79 -6.29
N THR A 109 8.22 -13.65 -6.84
CA THR A 109 7.02 -13.56 -7.68
C THR A 109 7.23 -12.62 -8.86
N SER A 110 6.28 -12.65 -9.81
CA SER A 110 6.20 -11.68 -10.91
C SER A 110 5.36 -10.44 -10.55
N LEU A 111 4.68 -10.44 -9.41
CA LEU A 111 3.74 -9.42 -9.01
C LEU A 111 4.42 -8.07 -8.73
N PRO A 112 3.77 -6.93 -9.07
CA PRO A 112 4.21 -5.62 -8.60
C PRO A 112 4.11 -5.50 -7.08
N VAL A 113 5.02 -4.72 -6.48
CA VAL A 113 5.14 -4.61 -5.01
C VAL A 113 5.05 -3.15 -4.58
N ILE A 114 4.16 -2.84 -3.63
CA ILE A 114 4.15 -1.56 -2.92
C ILE A 114 4.96 -1.64 -1.63
N ARG A 115 5.84 -0.64 -1.41
CA ARG A 115 6.41 -0.38 -0.09
C ARG A 115 5.33 0.18 0.83
N LYS A 116 4.94 -0.57 1.84
CA LYS A 116 3.96 -0.16 2.85
C LYS A 116 4.70 0.33 4.08
N ASP A 117 4.89 1.64 4.17
CA ASP A 117 5.66 2.32 5.22
C ASP A 117 5.22 3.78 5.35
N PHE A 118 5.73 4.50 6.36
CA PHE A 118 5.47 5.93 6.56
C PHE A 118 6.51 6.75 5.80
N THR A 119 6.12 7.21 4.62
CA THR A 119 6.95 8.07 3.77
C THR A 119 6.82 9.51 4.26
N VAL A 120 7.89 10.08 4.83
CA VAL A 120 7.90 11.42 5.45
C VAL A 120 9.01 12.33 4.90
N SER A 121 9.79 11.84 3.94
CA SER A 121 10.89 12.57 3.30
C SER A 121 11.08 12.15 1.85
N GLU A 122 11.78 12.99 1.06
CA GLU A 122 12.20 12.63 -0.29
C GLU A 122 13.14 11.42 -0.31
N PHE A 123 13.94 11.23 0.74
CA PHE A 123 14.79 10.04 0.87
C PHE A 123 13.96 8.76 0.95
N ASP A 124 12.84 8.76 1.68
CA ASP A 124 11.95 7.59 1.76
C ASP A 124 11.36 7.22 0.40
N VAL A 125 11.02 8.22 -0.42
CA VAL A 125 10.50 8.02 -1.78
C VAL A 125 11.57 7.37 -2.66
N VAL A 126 12.79 7.92 -2.65
CA VAL A 126 13.89 7.39 -3.47
C VAL A 126 14.33 6.02 -2.98
N ASP A 127 14.41 5.81 -1.66
CA ASP A 127 14.73 4.51 -1.07
C ASP A 127 13.69 3.43 -1.45
N ALA A 128 12.39 3.77 -1.53
CA ALA A 128 11.39 2.83 -2.02
C ALA A 128 11.73 2.32 -3.43
N ARG A 129 12.12 3.21 -4.33
CA ARG A 129 12.53 2.86 -5.68
C ARG A 129 13.82 2.03 -5.70
N LEU A 130 14.83 2.45 -4.93
CA LEU A 130 16.14 1.78 -4.87
C LEU A 130 16.06 0.38 -4.23
N MET A 131 15.17 0.14 -3.27
CA MET A 131 14.96 -1.20 -2.71
C MET A 131 14.16 -2.12 -3.64
N GLY A 132 13.61 -1.59 -4.73
CA GLY A 132 12.92 -2.34 -5.77
C GLY A 132 11.40 -2.30 -5.68
N ALA A 133 10.79 -1.39 -4.91
CA ALA A 133 9.35 -1.20 -4.96
C ALA A 133 8.89 -0.70 -6.34
N ASP A 134 7.69 -1.10 -6.73
CA ASP A 134 7.02 -0.65 -7.95
C ASP A 134 6.01 0.47 -7.64
N CYS A 135 5.62 0.59 -6.38
CA CYS A 135 4.71 1.61 -5.85
C CYS A 135 5.13 2.03 -4.43
N VAL A 136 4.86 3.27 -4.06
CA VAL A 136 5.06 3.80 -2.70
C VAL A 136 3.76 4.29 -2.10
N LEU A 137 3.63 4.19 -0.78
CA LEU A 137 2.50 4.72 -0.02
C LEU A 137 2.76 6.16 0.39
N LEU A 138 1.83 7.07 0.09
CA LEU A 138 1.75 8.40 0.68
C LEU A 138 0.45 8.49 1.49
N ILE A 139 0.55 8.80 2.79
CA ILE A 139 -0.61 8.92 3.69
C ILE A 139 -0.99 10.39 3.81
N ALA A 140 -2.13 10.79 3.24
CA ALA A 140 -2.57 12.19 3.22
C ALA A 140 -2.67 12.79 4.63
N ALA A 141 -3.15 12.03 5.62
CA ALA A 141 -3.23 12.45 7.03
C ALA A 141 -1.86 12.74 7.67
N ALA A 142 -0.76 12.18 7.13
CA ALA A 142 0.59 12.30 7.70
C ALA A 142 1.42 13.43 7.07
N LEU A 143 0.97 13.98 5.94
CA LEU A 143 1.73 14.91 5.10
C LEU A 143 1.00 16.25 4.96
N SER A 144 1.76 17.34 4.93
CA SER A 144 1.24 18.64 4.47
C SER A 144 1.00 18.62 2.96
N ASP A 145 0.29 19.62 2.43
CA ASP A 145 0.02 19.74 0.98
C ASP A 145 1.32 19.85 0.18
N ASP A 146 2.29 20.62 0.68
CA ASP A 146 3.60 20.78 0.05
C ASP A 146 4.39 19.45 0.03
N GLU A 147 4.35 18.69 1.13
CA GLU A 147 5.01 17.39 1.20
C GLU A 147 4.34 16.38 0.27
N LEU A 148 3.01 16.31 0.28
CA LEU A 148 2.25 15.39 -0.57
C LEU A 148 2.54 15.66 -2.05
N SER A 149 2.54 16.93 -2.48
CA SER A 149 2.87 17.32 -3.86
C SER A 149 4.32 16.96 -4.21
N ARG A 150 5.29 17.38 -3.40
CA ARG A 150 6.71 17.14 -3.70
C ARG A 150 7.06 15.66 -3.73
N PHE A 151 6.50 14.85 -2.82
CA PHE A 151 6.79 13.42 -2.78
C PHE A 151 6.12 12.70 -3.95
N HIS A 152 4.91 13.10 -4.32
CA HIS A 152 4.21 12.58 -5.49
C HIS A 152 4.98 12.89 -6.78
N ASP A 153 5.37 14.16 -6.98
CA ASP A 153 6.13 14.60 -8.16
C ASP A 153 7.47 13.87 -8.27
N LEU A 154 8.18 13.71 -7.14
CA LEU A 154 9.44 12.99 -7.09
C LEU A 154 9.25 11.51 -7.44
N ALA A 155 8.23 10.85 -6.91
CA ALA A 155 7.93 9.45 -7.23
C ALA A 155 7.68 9.26 -8.72
N VAL A 156 6.84 10.10 -9.32
CA VAL A 156 6.57 10.10 -10.76
C VAL A 156 7.86 10.33 -11.56
N HIS A 157 8.71 11.27 -11.14
CA HIS A 157 9.97 11.58 -11.81
C HIS A 157 10.93 10.38 -11.87
N ILE A 158 10.95 9.54 -10.84
CA ILE A 158 11.82 8.36 -10.76
C ILE A 158 11.15 7.06 -11.22
N ASP A 159 10.04 7.13 -11.96
CA ASP A 159 9.26 5.97 -12.43
C ASP A 159 8.78 5.07 -11.29
N LEU A 160 8.27 5.66 -10.21
CA LEU A 160 7.68 4.99 -9.06
C LEU A 160 6.20 5.37 -8.95
N GLU A 161 5.31 4.40 -8.96
CA GLU A 161 3.88 4.65 -8.82
C GLU A 161 3.51 5.00 -7.37
N VAL A 162 2.39 5.68 -7.19
CA VAL A 162 1.98 6.20 -5.87
C VAL A 162 0.56 5.76 -5.55
N LEU A 163 0.38 5.10 -4.40
CA LEU A 163 -0.92 4.95 -3.76
C LEU A 163 -1.06 6.04 -2.69
N VAL A 164 -2.04 6.94 -2.87
CA VAL A 164 -2.35 7.95 -1.84
C VAL A 164 -3.48 7.43 -0.96
N GLU A 165 -3.16 7.16 0.31
CA GLU A 165 -4.11 6.70 1.32
C GLU A 165 -4.88 7.88 1.91
N THR A 166 -6.22 7.77 1.98
CA THR A 166 -7.16 8.79 2.45
C THR A 166 -8.18 8.22 3.43
N HIS A 167 -8.71 9.07 4.33
CA HIS A 167 -9.67 8.68 5.37
C HIS A 167 -10.98 9.47 5.32
N ASP A 168 -11.01 10.60 4.60
CA ASP A 168 -12.18 11.46 4.43
C ASP A 168 -12.17 12.19 3.08
N GLU A 169 -13.21 12.95 2.84
CA GLU A 169 -13.41 13.70 1.59
C GLU A 169 -12.37 14.81 1.38
N HIS A 170 -11.90 15.43 2.47
CA HIS A 170 -10.87 16.47 2.39
C HIS A 170 -9.50 15.89 1.99
N GLU A 171 -9.12 14.75 2.57
CA GLU A 171 -7.90 14.03 2.18
C GLU A 171 -8.00 13.50 0.74
N LEU A 172 -9.19 13.05 0.32
CA LEU A 172 -9.43 12.65 -1.07
C LEU A 172 -9.23 13.82 -2.04
N GLU A 173 -9.77 14.99 -1.72
CA GLU A 173 -9.59 16.21 -2.53
C GLU A 173 -8.09 16.53 -2.68
N ARG A 174 -7.33 16.47 -1.60
CA ARG A 174 -5.87 16.68 -1.62
C ARG A 174 -5.15 15.64 -2.50
N ALA A 175 -5.53 14.37 -2.42
CA ALA A 175 -4.99 13.31 -3.26
C ALA A 175 -5.26 13.54 -4.76
N LEU A 176 -6.49 13.96 -5.10
CA LEU A 176 -6.85 14.27 -6.48
C LEU A 176 -6.14 15.53 -7.01
N ASN A 177 -5.92 16.53 -6.16
CA ASN A 177 -5.24 17.78 -6.52
C ASN A 177 -3.76 17.57 -6.87
N VAL A 178 -3.08 16.59 -6.28
CA VAL A 178 -1.70 16.23 -6.67
C VAL A 178 -1.62 15.30 -7.87
N GLY A 179 -2.78 14.91 -8.44
CA GLY A 179 -2.83 14.06 -9.64
C GLY A 179 -2.71 12.56 -9.35
N ALA A 180 -3.07 12.11 -8.15
CA ALA A 180 -3.04 10.69 -7.80
C ALA A 180 -3.87 9.85 -8.78
N ASN A 181 -3.28 8.81 -9.35
CA ASN A 181 -3.93 7.85 -10.24
C ASN A 181 -4.35 6.56 -9.50
N ILE A 182 -3.90 6.37 -8.27
CA ILE A 182 -4.33 5.30 -7.36
C ILE A 182 -4.67 5.94 -6.01
N VAL A 183 -5.90 5.79 -5.56
CA VAL A 183 -6.37 6.29 -4.27
C VAL A 183 -6.80 5.12 -3.39
N GLY A 184 -6.23 5.06 -2.20
CA GLY A 184 -6.62 4.14 -1.13
C GLY A 184 -7.61 4.81 -0.18
N VAL A 185 -8.74 4.16 0.11
CA VAL A 185 -9.65 4.57 1.18
C VAL A 185 -9.47 3.63 2.36
N ASN A 186 -8.81 4.11 3.41
CA ASN A 186 -8.59 3.32 4.61
C ASN A 186 -9.80 3.39 5.54
N GLN A 187 -10.49 2.27 5.67
CA GLN A 187 -11.66 2.12 6.55
C GLN A 187 -11.28 2.12 8.04
N ARG A 188 -10.00 1.92 8.38
CA ARG A 188 -9.52 1.96 9.75
C ARG A 188 -9.17 3.40 10.16
N ASP A 189 -9.76 3.86 11.24
CA ASP A 189 -9.35 5.11 11.88
C ASP A 189 -7.95 4.94 12.49
N LEU A 190 -7.02 5.85 12.15
CA LEU A 190 -5.63 5.76 12.60
C LEU A 190 -5.42 6.21 14.06
N ILE A 191 -6.49 6.70 14.73
CA ILE A 191 -6.48 7.17 16.11
C ILE A 191 -7.09 6.11 17.03
N THR A 192 -8.30 5.65 16.70
CA THR A 192 -9.10 4.72 17.52
C THR A 192 -8.87 3.26 17.15
N PHE A 193 -8.31 2.99 15.95
CA PHE A 193 -8.19 1.68 15.32
C PHE A 193 -9.53 1.00 14.99
N GLU A 194 -10.64 1.69 15.16
CA GLU A 194 -11.96 1.20 14.75
C GLU A 194 -12.07 1.15 13.23
N VAL A 195 -12.84 0.19 12.72
CA VAL A 195 -13.08 0.04 11.28
C VAL A 195 -14.50 0.52 10.97
N ASP A 196 -14.58 1.57 10.16
CA ASP A 196 -15.85 2.05 9.59
C ASP A 196 -16.05 1.43 8.21
N HIS A 197 -16.74 0.31 8.15
CA HIS A 197 -17.02 -0.41 6.90
C HIS A 197 -17.85 0.40 5.89
N ALA A 198 -18.58 1.43 6.33
CA ALA A 198 -19.36 2.28 5.44
C ALA A 198 -18.52 3.42 4.82
N ARG A 199 -17.31 3.69 5.33
CA ARG A 199 -16.44 4.78 4.81
C ARG A 199 -16.12 4.58 3.33
N ALA A 200 -15.64 3.40 2.96
CA ALA A 200 -15.32 3.10 1.57
C ALA A 200 -16.54 3.25 0.65
N GLU A 201 -17.72 2.76 1.07
CA GLU A 201 -18.94 2.88 0.29
C GLU A 201 -19.35 4.35 0.08
N ARG A 202 -19.25 5.19 1.13
CA ARG A 202 -19.55 6.63 1.02
C ARG A 202 -18.60 7.37 0.09
N MET A 203 -17.31 7.06 0.14
CA MET A 203 -16.29 7.75 -0.64
C MET A 203 -16.19 7.26 -2.09
N ALA A 204 -16.67 6.08 -2.41
CA ALA A 204 -16.55 5.46 -3.74
C ALA A 204 -17.03 6.36 -4.87
N SER A 205 -18.19 7.02 -4.70
CA SER A 205 -18.80 7.89 -5.72
C SER A 205 -18.08 9.23 -5.92
N LEU A 206 -17.19 9.60 -5.00
CA LEU A 206 -16.41 10.84 -5.05
C LEU A 206 -15.11 10.68 -5.83
N ILE A 207 -14.65 9.43 -6.02
CA ILE A 207 -13.41 9.13 -6.74
C ILE A 207 -13.71 9.05 -8.24
N PRO A 208 -13.03 9.83 -9.10
CA PRO A 208 -13.23 9.79 -10.54
C PRO A 208 -13.02 8.39 -11.12
N PRO A 209 -13.75 7.99 -12.18
CA PRO A 209 -13.62 6.65 -12.78
C PRO A 209 -12.28 6.39 -13.47
N THR A 210 -11.48 7.44 -13.67
CA THR A 210 -10.11 7.35 -14.24
C THR A 210 -9.06 7.04 -13.18
N VAL A 211 -9.41 7.07 -11.90
CA VAL A 211 -8.54 6.81 -10.76
C VAL A 211 -8.81 5.40 -10.24
N VAL A 212 -7.77 4.61 -10.03
CA VAL A 212 -7.86 3.27 -9.44
C VAL A 212 -8.28 3.41 -7.97
N ARG A 213 -9.36 2.73 -7.59
CA ARG A 213 -9.96 2.77 -6.25
C ARG A 213 -9.55 1.56 -5.46
N VAL A 214 -8.85 1.76 -4.36
CA VAL A 214 -8.41 0.70 -3.44
C VAL A 214 -9.12 0.87 -2.11
N ALA A 215 -9.83 -0.16 -1.63
CA ALA A 215 -10.34 -0.16 -0.26
C ALA A 215 -9.35 -0.88 0.66
N GLU A 216 -9.01 -0.24 1.78
CA GLU A 216 -8.04 -0.76 2.73
C GLU A 216 -8.68 -1.04 4.09
N SER A 217 -8.16 -2.04 4.77
CA SER A 217 -8.60 -2.49 6.09
C SER A 217 -10.02 -3.09 6.13
N GLY A 218 -10.27 -3.96 7.09
CA GLY A 218 -11.62 -4.44 7.42
C GLY A 218 -12.18 -5.52 6.48
N VAL A 219 -11.49 -5.92 5.43
CA VAL A 219 -11.93 -6.99 4.52
C VAL A 219 -11.59 -8.35 5.12
N ARG A 220 -12.61 -9.16 5.40
CA ARG A 220 -12.47 -10.43 6.12
C ARG A 220 -12.84 -11.64 5.28
N ASN A 221 -13.72 -11.47 4.30
CA ASN A 221 -14.32 -12.55 3.52
C ASN A 221 -14.86 -12.04 2.18
N ALA A 222 -15.40 -12.97 1.37
CA ALA A 222 -15.97 -12.70 0.05
C ALA A 222 -17.17 -11.73 0.09
N ASP A 223 -17.95 -11.71 1.18
CA ASP A 223 -19.11 -10.80 1.26
C ASP A 223 -18.67 -9.36 1.47
N ASP A 224 -17.61 -9.13 2.29
CA ASP A 224 -16.99 -7.81 2.41
C ASP A 224 -16.41 -7.36 1.05
N ALA A 225 -15.75 -8.27 0.32
CA ALA A 225 -15.19 -8.02 -1.00
C ALA A 225 -16.27 -7.65 -2.03
N ARG A 226 -17.40 -8.41 -2.08
CA ARG A 226 -18.53 -8.12 -2.99
C ARG A 226 -19.12 -6.74 -2.75
N ARG A 227 -19.34 -6.36 -1.49
CA ARG A 227 -19.86 -5.02 -1.17
C ARG A 227 -18.97 -3.91 -1.70
N LEU A 228 -17.66 -4.06 -1.59
CA LEU A 228 -16.70 -3.09 -2.10
C LEU A 228 -16.66 -3.09 -3.64
N ARG A 229 -16.74 -4.27 -4.27
CA ARG A 229 -16.87 -4.38 -5.72
C ARG A 229 -18.14 -3.70 -6.24
N ASP A 230 -19.28 -3.96 -5.59
CA ASP A 230 -20.57 -3.35 -5.93
C ASP A 230 -20.56 -1.81 -5.73
N ALA A 231 -19.78 -1.32 -4.75
CA ALA A 231 -19.55 0.11 -4.54
C ALA A 231 -18.63 0.74 -5.61
N GLY A 232 -17.98 -0.06 -6.46
CA GLY A 232 -17.15 0.40 -7.57
C GLY A 232 -15.66 0.43 -7.29
N TYR A 233 -15.17 -0.30 -6.28
CA TYR A 233 -13.72 -0.46 -6.05
C TYR A 233 -13.11 -1.41 -7.06
N ASP A 234 -11.89 -1.08 -7.50
CA ASP A 234 -11.07 -1.88 -8.41
C ASP A 234 -10.26 -2.92 -7.66
N ALA A 235 -9.84 -2.60 -6.42
CA ALA A 235 -9.01 -3.47 -5.61
C ALA A 235 -9.32 -3.35 -4.11
N VAL A 236 -8.91 -4.39 -3.37
CA VAL A 236 -8.83 -4.38 -1.91
C VAL A 236 -7.39 -4.66 -1.46
N LEU A 237 -6.91 -3.92 -0.45
CA LEU A 237 -5.65 -4.19 0.22
C LEU A 237 -5.95 -4.96 1.51
N VAL A 238 -5.47 -6.20 1.59
CA VAL A 238 -5.82 -7.15 2.65
C VAL A 238 -4.58 -7.79 3.25
N GLY A 239 -4.49 -7.77 4.57
CA GLY A 239 -3.37 -8.38 5.31
C GLY A 239 -3.85 -9.39 6.35
N GLU A 240 -4.55 -8.90 7.39
CA GLU A 240 -4.85 -9.71 8.58
C GLU A 240 -5.55 -11.03 8.24
N SER A 241 -6.64 -11.01 7.48
CA SER A 241 -7.44 -12.22 7.19
C SER A 241 -6.71 -13.24 6.33
N ILE A 242 -5.78 -12.81 5.46
CA ILE A 242 -5.03 -13.73 4.60
C ILE A 242 -3.75 -14.26 5.25
N VAL A 243 -3.02 -13.43 6.01
CA VAL A 243 -1.76 -13.82 6.66
C VAL A 243 -1.98 -14.78 7.83
N THR A 244 -3.15 -14.72 8.47
CA THR A 244 -3.54 -15.61 9.57
C THR A 244 -4.33 -16.84 9.11
N SER A 245 -4.62 -16.94 7.82
CA SER A 245 -5.35 -18.07 7.26
C SER A 245 -4.51 -19.34 7.28
N SER A 246 -5.14 -20.49 7.56
CA SER A 246 -4.52 -21.81 7.41
C SER A 246 -4.33 -22.19 5.93
N ASP A 247 -5.04 -21.55 5.01
CA ASP A 247 -4.91 -21.68 3.55
C ASP A 247 -4.89 -20.29 2.91
N PRO A 248 -3.71 -19.65 2.82
CA PRO A 248 -3.58 -18.31 2.21
C PRO A 248 -3.96 -18.29 0.73
N VAL A 249 -3.77 -19.38 0.00
CA VAL A 249 -4.14 -19.51 -1.42
C VAL A 249 -5.65 -19.42 -1.59
N ALA A 250 -6.42 -20.19 -0.82
CA ALA A 250 -7.87 -20.14 -0.85
C ALA A 250 -8.36 -18.75 -0.35
N ALA A 251 -7.76 -18.22 0.72
CA ALA A 251 -8.15 -16.93 1.28
C ALA A 251 -8.02 -15.78 0.27
N VAL A 252 -6.94 -15.73 -0.51
CA VAL A 252 -6.77 -14.74 -1.59
C VAL A 252 -7.78 -14.99 -2.72
N ARG A 253 -7.95 -16.25 -3.13
CA ARG A 253 -8.88 -16.61 -4.22
C ARG A 253 -10.32 -16.20 -3.91
N ASP A 254 -10.78 -16.42 -2.67
CA ASP A 254 -12.14 -16.13 -2.24
C ASP A 254 -12.47 -14.63 -2.23
N LEU A 255 -11.46 -13.76 -2.15
CA LEU A 255 -11.62 -12.31 -2.23
C LEU A 255 -11.73 -11.78 -3.68
N LYS A 256 -11.38 -12.59 -4.68
CA LYS A 256 -11.48 -12.22 -6.10
C LYS A 256 -12.91 -12.44 -6.61
N VAL A 257 -13.77 -11.53 -6.25
CA VAL A 257 -15.18 -11.56 -6.67
C VAL A 257 -15.39 -10.84 -8.00
N ALA A 258 -16.35 -11.32 -8.82
CA ALA A 258 -16.72 -10.75 -10.10
C ALA A 258 -17.55 -9.47 -9.96
#